data_4515439964571938b8c45f543d221f7b
#
_entry.id   4515439964571938b8c45f543d221f7b
#
_cell.length_a   1.000
_cell.length_b   1.000
_cell.length_c   1.000
_cell.angle_alpha   90.00
_cell.angle_beta   90.00
_cell.angle_gamma   90.00
#
_symmetry.space_group_name_H-M   'P 1'
#
loop_
_entity.id
_entity.type
_entity.pdbx_description
1 polymer ?
#
loop_
_entity_poly.entity_id
_entity_poly.type
_entity_poly.pdbx_seq_one_letter_code
_entity_poly.pdbx_strand_id
1 'polypeptide(L)'
;MGFKLPTGSTTANGNSTDPANPGPVRIDPGLQPGTGTTDVIFGGYYNDAINKEWGYFAQAMYQAALYTQDGYRPGDSLNMTLGIRYAGFDIVVPQLQLNFRNMQRDSGDIADKVSTGGTLLYISPGVIAAISDQISMYAFIQVPIYQDLNGVQLVPRLIPTVGMEYAF
;
A
#
# COMPACT_ATOMS: atom_id res chain seq x y z
N MET A 1 0.20 11.69 12.38
CA MET A 1 0.65 12.55 11.27
C MET A 1 2.08 12.22 10.95
N GLY A 2 2.46 12.16 9.67
CA GLY A 2 3.81 11.85 9.22
C GLY A 2 4.12 12.52 7.88
N PHE A 3 5.38 12.40 7.46
CA PHE A 3 5.85 12.89 6.17
C PHE A 3 6.63 11.79 5.45
N LYS A 4 6.39 11.65 4.15
CA LYS A 4 7.28 10.92 3.25
C LYS A 4 8.27 11.91 2.67
N LEU A 5 9.56 11.65 2.83
CA LEU A 5 10.63 12.52 2.29
C LEU A 5 11.07 12.05 0.90
N PRO A 6 11.55 12.96 0.03
CA PRO A 6 11.95 12.67 -1.34
C PRO A 6 13.36 12.05 -1.42
N THR A 7 13.60 10.94 -0.72
CA THR A 7 14.94 10.30 -0.62
C THR A 7 15.23 9.30 -1.73
N GLY A 8 14.20 8.83 -2.45
CA GLY A 8 14.35 7.90 -3.57
C GLY A 8 14.78 8.59 -4.87
N SER A 9 15.52 7.86 -5.72
CA SER A 9 15.92 8.37 -7.04
C SER A 9 14.70 8.57 -7.96
N THR A 10 14.71 9.66 -8.71
CA THR A 10 13.73 10.00 -9.75
C THR A 10 14.32 9.91 -11.16
N THR A 11 15.57 9.48 -11.29
CA THR A 11 16.34 9.50 -12.54
C THR A 11 16.81 8.12 -12.98
N ALA A 12 16.20 7.05 -12.47
CA ALA A 12 16.53 5.69 -12.88
C ALA A 12 16.19 5.48 -14.36
N ASN A 13 17.10 4.81 -15.07
CA ASN A 13 16.95 4.45 -16.47
C ASN A 13 16.78 2.94 -16.63
N GLY A 14 15.99 2.54 -17.60
CA GLY A 14 15.87 1.16 -18.08
C GLY A 14 16.33 1.05 -19.52
N ASN A 15 16.43 -0.17 -20.04
CA ASN A 15 16.68 -0.38 -21.45
C ASN A 15 15.38 -0.18 -22.24
N SER A 16 15.45 0.58 -23.34
CA SER A 16 14.35 0.72 -24.28
C SER A 16 13.95 -0.64 -24.86
N THR A 17 12.66 -0.91 -24.91
CA THR A 17 12.10 -2.05 -25.65
C THR A 17 11.78 -1.70 -27.10
N ASP A 18 11.98 -0.45 -27.52
CA ASP A 18 11.77 0.01 -28.90
C ASP A 18 13.00 -0.31 -29.74
N PRO A 19 12.89 -1.22 -30.74
CA PRO A 19 14.02 -1.55 -31.63
C PRO A 19 14.51 -0.36 -32.45
N ALA A 20 13.65 0.66 -32.67
CA ALA A 20 14.02 1.85 -33.43
C ALA A 20 14.86 2.86 -32.61
N ASN A 21 14.77 2.77 -31.28
CA ASN A 21 15.51 3.62 -30.34
C ASN A 21 16.17 2.77 -29.24
N PRO A 22 17.18 1.95 -29.58
CA PRO A 22 17.86 1.16 -28.56
C PRO A 22 18.73 2.05 -27.67
N GLY A 23 18.64 1.83 -26.35
CA GLY A 23 19.47 2.57 -25.39
C GLY A 23 18.78 2.81 -24.06
N PRO A 24 19.45 3.50 -23.13
CA PRO A 24 18.86 3.82 -21.85
C PRO A 24 17.74 4.87 -22.02
N VAL A 25 16.56 4.55 -21.48
CA VAL A 25 15.39 5.43 -21.45
C VAL A 25 15.02 5.64 -19.99
N ARG A 26 14.65 6.87 -19.62
CA ARG A 26 14.13 7.15 -18.29
C ARG A 26 12.87 6.31 -18.04
N ILE A 27 12.86 5.60 -16.92
CA ILE A 27 11.70 4.82 -16.49
C ILE A 27 10.55 5.78 -16.18
N ASP A 28 9.33 5.34 -16.46
CA ASP A 28 8.10 6.07 -16.12
C ASP A 28 8.13 6.58 -14.67
N PRO A 29 7.73 7.84 -14.39
CA PRO A 29 7.75 8.41 -13.05
C PRO A 29 7.04 7.56 -11.99
N GLY A 30 5.93 6.89 -12.36
CA GLY A 30 5.19 5.98 -11.48
C GLY A 30 5.94 4.70 -11.09
N LEU A 31 7.00 4.35 -11.85
CA LEU A 31 7.86 3.17 -11.61
C LEU A 31 9.23 3.53 -11.04
N GLN A 32 9.53 4.81 -10.82
CA GLN A 32 10.78 5.26 -10.22
C GLN A 32 10.86 4.83 -8.74
N PRO A 33 12.07 4.62 -8.19
CA PRO A 33 12.27 4.35 -6.75
C PRO A 33 11.74 5.45 -5.83
N GLY A 34 11.59 6.67 -6.33
CA GLY A 34 11.05 7.81 -5.61
C GLY A 34 10.20 8.72 -6.49
N THR A 35 9.25 9.41 -5.90
CA THR A 35 8.40 10.39 -6.58
C THR A 35 9.03 11.79 -6.65
N GLY A 36 10.12 12.03 -5.88
CA GLY A 36 10.74 13.34 -5.73
C GLY A 36 9.92 14.34 -4.90
N THR A 37 8.71 13.95 -4.45
CA THR A 37 7.84 14.82 -3.66
C THR A 37 7.94 14.54 -2.17
N THR A 38 7.76 15.58 -1.34
CA THR A 38 7.40 15.41 0.07
C THR A 38 5.90 15.24 0.15
N ASP A 39 5.46 14.17 0.80
CA ASP A 39 4.03 13.92 1.00
C ASP A 39 3.68 14.04 2.48
N VAL A 40 2.52 14.62 2.76
CA VAL A 40 1.93 14.60 4.09
C VAL A 40 1.09 13.34 4.26
N ILE A 41 1.17 12.72 5.43
CA ILE A 41 0.42 11.52 5.79
C ILE A 41 -0.39 11.80 7.05
N PHE A 42 -1.70 11.62 6.95
CA PHE A 42 -2.61 11.62 8.08
C PHE A 42 -3.17 10.22 8.27
N GLY A 43 -3.19 9.73 9.50
CA GLY A 43 -3.77 8.44 9.77
C GLY A 43 -4.28 8.33 11.20
N GLY A 44 -5.20 7.40 11.37
CA GLY A 44 -5.79 7.01 12.65
C GLY A 44 -5.99 5.50 12.70
N TYR A 45 -5.88 4.97 13.90
CA TYR A 45 -6.11 3.58 14.22
C TYR A 45 -7.02 3.48 15.45
N TYR A 46 -8.00 2.62 15.37
CA TYR A 46 -8.90 2.31 16.46
C TYR A 46 -8.99 0.79 16.61
N ASN A 47 -8.99 0.31 17.84
CA ASN A 47 -9.27 -1.09 18.12
C ASN A 47 -10.08 -1.21 19.42
N ASP A 48 -10.93 -2.24 19.48
CA ASP A 48 -11.71 -2.55 20.67
C ASP A 48 -12.05 -4.04 20.72
N ALA A 49 -12.54 -4.50 21.86
CA ALA A 49 -12.98 -5.86 22.09
C ALA A 49 -14.51 -5.95 21.99
N ILE A 50 -15.01 -6.90 21.21
CA ILE A 50 -16.44 -7.27 21.21
C ILE A 50 -16.75 -8.07 22.47
N ASN A 51 -15.85 -9.01 22.81
CA ASN A 51 -15.91 -9.83 24.02
C ASN A 51 -14.51 -10.34 24.38
N LYS A 52 -14.39 -11.33 25.28
CA LYS A 52 -13.09 -11.86 25.74
C LYS A 52 -12.23 -12.49 24.62
N GLU A 53 -12.85 -12.98 23.56
CA GLU A 53 -12.20 -13.71 22.48
C GLU A 53 -12.17 -12.93 21.18
N TRP A 54 -13.15 -12.08 20.92
CA TRP A 54 -13.28 -11.35 19.67
C TRP A 54 -12.94 -9.87 19.82
N GLY A 55 -12.11 -9.39 18.92
CA GLY A 55 -11.80 -7.97 18.78
C GLY A 55 -11.96 -7.51 17.33
N TYR A 56 -12.07 -6.21 17.18
CA TYR A 56 -12.09 -5.56 15.87
C TYR A 56 -11.16 -4.36 15.86
N PHE A 57 -10.79 -3.94 14.66
CA PHE A 57 -9.98 -2.76 14.46
C PHE A 57 -10.34 -2.06 13.16
N ALA A 58 -10.07 -0.78 13.12
CA ALA A 58 -10.22 0.07 11.97
C ALA A 58 -8.98 0.96 11.83
N GLN A 59 -8.50 1.13 10.63
CA GLN A 59 -7.42 2.04 10.29
C GLN A 59 -7.80 2.84 9.06
N ALA A 60 -7.44 4.12 9.03
CA ALA A 60 -7.51 4.94 7.85
C ALA A 60 -6.22 5.74 7.71
N MET A 61 -5.72 5.89 6.49
CA MET A 61 -4.52 6.66 6.15
C MET A 61 -4.73 7.39 4.84
N TYR A 62 -4.56 8.71 4.88
CA TYR A 62 -4.57 9.58 3.70
C TYR A 62 -3.17 10.13 3.47
N GLN A 63 -2.71 10.07 2.24
CA GLN A 63 -1.41 10.59 1.82
C GLN A 63 -1.59 11.51 0.61
N ALA A 64 -0.98 12.68 0.66
CA ALA A 64 -1.02 13.66 -0.41
C ALA A 64 0.35 14.29 -0.63
N ALA A 65 0.75 14.44 -1.89
CA ALA A 65 1.95 15.17 -2.27
C ALA A 65 1.75 16.68 -2.09
N LEU A 66 2.72 17.35 -1.48
CA LEU A 66 2.64 18.79 -1.19
C LEU A 66 2.90 19.67 -2.42
N TYR A 67 3.62 19.16 -3.41
CA TYR A 67 4.00 19.89 -4.62
C TYR A 67 4.23 18.95 -5.80
N THR A 68 4.36 19.55 -6.98
CA THR A 68 4.80 18.88 -8.21
C THR A 68 6.30 18.98 -8.33
N GLN A 69 6.98 17.85 -8.57
CA GLN A 69 8.43 17.79 -8.77
C GLN A 69 8.76 17.37 -10.19
N ASP A 70 9.55 18.18 -10.89
CA ASP A 70 10.00 17.93 -12.28
C ASP A 70 8.88 17.53 -13.24
N GLY A 71 7.73 18.18 -13.11
CA GLY A 71 6.55 17.90 -13.94
C GLY A 71 5.75 16.66 -13.54
N TYR A 72 6.02 16.05 -12.39
CA TYR A 72 5.28 14.91 -11.86
C TYR A 72 4.76 15.16 -10.44
N ARG A 73 3.50 14.80 -10.22
CA ARG A 73 2.88 14.76 -8.91
C ARG A 73 2.07 13.47 -8.78
N PRO A 74 2.40 12.59 -7.83
CA PRO A 74 1.62 11.39 -7.57
C PRO A 74 0.21 11.74 -7.11
N GLY A 75 -0.75 10.91 -7.47
CA GLY A 75 -2.13 11.03 -7.01
C GLY A 75 -2.25 10.82 -5.51
N ASP A 76 -3.13 11.59 -4.88
CA ASP A 76 -3.44 11.40 -3.47
C ASP A 76 -4.05 10.01 -3.23
N SER A 77 -3.79 9.42 -2.08
CA SER A 77 -4.28 8.08 -1.77
C SER A 77 -4.98 8.01 -0.41
N LEU A 78 -6.08 7.27 -0.39
CA LEU A 78 -6.79 6.88 0.83
C LEU A 78 -6.71 5.36 0.97
N ASN A 79 -6.16 4.90 2.09
CA ASN A 79 -6.12 3.50 2.46
C ASN A 79 -6.93 3.30 3.74
N MET A 80 -7.82 2.32 3.75
CA MET A 80 -8.62 1.96 4.91
C MET A 80 -8.55 0.46 5.12
N THR A 81 -8.50 0.05 6.39
CA THR A 81 -8.53 -1.36 6.79
C THR A 81 -9.57 -1.52 7.90
N LEU A 82 -10.47 -2.48 7.72
CA LEU A 82 -11.34 -2.97 8.76
C LEU A 82 -10.99 -4.43 9.03
N GLY A 83 -10.88 -4.84 10.28
CA GLY A 83 -10.53 -6.20 10.60
C GLY A 83 -11.19 -6.72 11.86
N ILE A 84 -11.38 -8.03 11.88
CA ILE A 84 -11.77 -8.79 13.05
C ILE A 84 -10.68 -9.80 13.38
N ARG A 85 -10.52 -10.10 14.65
CA ARG A 85 -9.55 -11.07 15.18
C ARG A 85 -10.19 -11.95 16.23
N TYR A 86 -9.75 -13.20 16.29
CA TYR A 86 -10.18 -14.14 17.29
C TYR A 86 -9.00 -14.54 18.17
N ALA A 87 -9.05 -14.23 19.46
CA ALA A 87 -7.99 -14.45 20.44
C ALA A 87 -8.32 -15.62 21.42
N GLY A 88 -9.19 -16.54 21.01
CA GLY A 88 -9.55 -17.70 21.83
C GLY A 88 -8.53 -18.86 21.78
N PHE A 89 -7.44 -18.73 21.02
CA PHE A 89 -6.32 -19.69 21.01
C PHE A 89 -5.12 -19.11 21.73
N ASP A 90 -4.35 -19.94 22.44
CA ASP A 90 -3.23 -19.48 23.27
C ASP A 90 -2.06 -18.89 22.46
N ILE A 91 -1.78 -19.44 21.28
CA ILE A 91 -0.58 -19.09 20.49
C ILE A 91 -0.95 -18.35 19.22
N VAL A 92 -2.11 -18.64 18.65
CA VAL A 92 -2.49 -18.21 17.29
C VAL A 92 -3.71 -17.31 17.33
N VAL A 93 -3.64 -16.17 16.67
CA VAL A 93 -4.72 -15.21 16.52
C VAL A 93 -5.10 -15.10 15.04
N PRO A 94 -6.12 -15.86 14.57
CA PRO A 94 -6.66 -15.68 13.22
C PRO A 94 -7.27 -14.28 13.06
N GLN A 95 -7.10 -13.73 11.87
CA GLN A 95 -7.65 -12.42 11.50
C GLN A 95 -8.28 -12.47 10.11
N LEU A 96 -9.30 -11.66 9.93
CA LEU A 96 -9.85 -11.36 8.61
C LEU A 96 -9.93 -9.85 8.44
N GLN A 97 -9.38 -9.35 7.34
CA GLN A 97 -9.34 -7.93 7.05
C GLN A 97 -10.03 -7.62 5.71
N LEU A 98 -10.65 -6.47 5.65
CA LEU A 98 -11.13 -5.83 4.43
C LEU A 98 -10.26 -4.58 4.20
N ASN A 99 -9.50 -4.56 3.11
CA ASN A 99 -8.57 -3.48 2.80
C ASN A 99 -9.08 -2.73 1.56
N PHE A 100 -9.42 -1.47 1.75
CA PHE A 100 -9.82 -0.54 0.72
C PHE A 100 -8.67 0.39 0.37
N ARG A 101 -8.43 0.61 -0.92
CA ARG A 101 -7.48 1.57 -1.44
C ARG A 101 -8.11 2.37 -2.56
N ASN A 102 -8.10 3.67 -2.44
CA ASN A 102 -8.45 4.60 -3.51
C ASN A 102 -7.25 5.50 -3.78
N MET A 103 -6.91 5.64 -5.05
CA MET A 103 -5.83 6.52 -5.52
C MET A 103 -6.38 7.45 -6.60
N GLN A 104 -6.10 8.73 -6.48
CA GLN A 104 -6.35 9.69 -7.54
C GLN A 104 -5.38 9.48 -8.71
N ARG A 105 -5.70 10.02 -9.86
CA ARG A 105 -4.79 10.03 -11.01
C ARG A 105 -3.56 10.88 -10.72
N ASP A 106 -2.42 10.45 -11.22
CA ASP A 106 -1.22 11.26 -11.22
C ASP A 106 -1.42 12.52 -12.07
N SER A 107 -0.67 13.55 -11.78
CA SER A 107 -0.79 14.85 -12.44
C SER A 107 0.59 15.45 -12.75
N GLY A 108 0.59 16.47 -13.62
CA GLY A 108 1.81 17.10 -14.11
C GLY A 108 2.06 16.78 -15.59
N ASP A 109 3.13 17.35 -16.15
CA ASP A 109 3.37 17.33 -17.59
C ASP A 109 3.89 15.99 -18.10
N ILE A 110 4.61 15.25 -17.24
CA ILE A 110 5.21 13.96 -17.58
C ILE A 110 4.46 12.77 -16.93
N ALA A 111 3.32 13.01 -16.27
CA ALA A 111 2.52 11.97 -15.64
C ALA A 111 1.65 11.22 -16.65
N ASP A 112 1.53 9.92 -16.51
CA ASP A 112 0.47 9.16 -17.17
C ASP A 112 -0.87 9.41 -16.47
N LYS A 113 -1.61 10.39 -16.98
CA LYS A 113 -2.91 10.80 -16.45
C LYS A 113 -4.04 9.83 -16.81
N VAL A 114 -3.79 8.92 -17.74
CA VAL A 114 -4.80 7.99 -18.26
C VAL A 114 -4.74 6.67 -17.50
N SER A 115 -3.53 6.13 -17.31
CA SER A 115 -3.31 4.79 -16.76
C SER A 115 -2.81 4.81 -15.30
N THR A 116 -3.26 5.79 -14.51
CA THR A 116 -2.95 5.87 -13.08
C THR A 116 -4.20 6.10 -12.24
N GLY A 117 -4.13 5.74 -10.96
CA GLY A 117 -5.24 5.83 -10.02
C GLY A 117 -6.32 4.77 -10.21
N GLY A 118 -7.25 4.74 -9.28
CA GLY A 118 -8.36 3.78 -9.25
C GLY A 118 -8.71 3.32 -7.85
N THR A 119 -9.61 2.35 -7.78
CA THR A 119 -10.14 1.79 -6.52
C THR A 119 -9.93 0.30 -6.46
N LEU A 120 -9.41 -0.17 -5.33
CA LEU A 120 -9.16 -1.58 -5.05
C LEU A 120 -9.78 -1.95 -3.70
N LEU A 121 -10.37 -3.14 -3.62
CA LEU A 121 -10.85 -3.72 -2.38
C LEU A 121 -10.34 -5.16 -2.29
N TYR A 122 -9.75 -5.50 -1.16
CA TYR A 122 -9.20 -6.83 -0.88
C TYR A 122 -9.85 -7.43 0.34
N ILE A 123 -10.05 -8.74 0.31
CA ILE A 123 -10.23 -9.54 1.52
C ILE A 123 -8.90 -10.20 1.88
N SER A 124 -8.55 -10.18 3.17
CA SER A 124 -7.23 -10.60 3.61
C SER A 124 -7.36 -11.50 4.85
N PRO A 125 -7.55 -12.81 4.65
CA PRO A 125 -7.36 -13.76 5.74
C PRO A 125 -5.89 -13.81 6.15
N GLY A 126 -5.65 -14.01 7.44
CA GLY A 126 -4.31 -14.09 7.98
C GLY A 126 -4.29 -14.57 9.41
N VAL A 127 -3.09 -14.66 9.93
CA VAL A 127 -2.81 -15.17 11.27
C VAL A 127 -1.63 -14.43 11.88
N ILE A 128 -1.71 -14.18 13.20
CA ILE A 128 -0.58 -13.78 14.01
C ILE A 128 -0.30 -14.94 14.97
N ALA A 129 0.97 -15.32 15.12
CA ALA A 129 1.41 -16.36 16.05
C ALA A 129 2.44 -15.80 17.02
N ALA A 130 2.21 -15.93 18.33
CA ALA A 130 3.19 -15.66 19.36
C ALA A 130 4.20 -16.81 19.41
N ILE A 131 5.45 -16.52 19.03
CA ILE A 131 6.54 -17.51 19.03
C ILE A 131 7.24 -17.52 20.40
N SER A 132 7.31 -16.35 21.04
CA SER A 132 7.78 -16.16 22.41
C SER A 132 7.12 -14.92 23.01
N ASP A 133 7.41 -14.62 24.26
CA ASP A 133 6.91 -13.41 24.95
C ASP A 133 7.32 -12.10 24.23
N GLN A 134 8.37 -12.14 23.43
CA GLN A 134 8.92 -10.98 22.74
C GLN A 134 8.78 -11.04 21.21
N ILE A 135 8.51 -12.21 20.64
CA ILE A 135 8.50 -12.41 19.18
C ILE A 135 7.13 -12.89 18.75
N SER A 136 6.52 -12.16 17.83
CA SER A 136 5.36 -12.60 17.07
C SER A 136 5.65 -12.62 15.57
N MET A 137 5.03 -13.55 14.86
CA MET A 137 5.06 -13.63 13.41
C MET A 137 3.65 -13.47 12.88
N TYR A 138 3.54 -12.88 11.69
CA TYR A 138 2.26 -12.78 11.01
C TYR A 138 2.36 -13.19 9.55
N ALA A 139 1.27 -13.72 9.04
CA ALA A 139 1.10 -14.03 7.62
C ALA A 139 -0.30 -13.66 7.16
N PHE A 140 -0.40 -12.99 6.02
CA PHE A 140 -1.64 -12.59 5.38
C PHE A 140 -1.59 -12.88 3.88
N ILE A 141 -2.74 -13.14 3.30
CA ILE A 141 -2.91 -13.25 1.86
C ILE A 141 -4.02 -12.28 1.45
N GLN A 142 -3.67 -11.23 0.69
CA GLN A 142 -4.67 -10.29 0.16
C GLN A 142 -5.16 -10.80 -1.20
N VAL A 143 -6.47 -10.98 -1.30
CA VAL A 143 -7.17 -11.40 -2.51
C VAL A 143 -8.07 -10.24 -2.96
N PRO A 144 -7.90 -9.71 -4.19
CA PRO A 144 -8.76 -8.64 -4.68
C PRO A 144 -10.17 -9.16 -4.92
N ILE A 145 -11.16 -8.45 -4.37
CA ILE A 145 -12.59 -8.73 -4.57
C ILE A 145 -13.29 -7.64 -5.37
N TYR A 146 -12.66 -6.47 -5.50
CA TYR A 146 -13.10 -5.39 -6.39
C TYR A 146 -11.90 -4.64 -6.94
N GLN A 147 -11.93 -4.33 -8.23
CA GLN A 147 -10.88 -3.59 -8.94
C GLN A 147 -11.53 -2.70 -9.99
N ASP A 148 -11.34 -1.40 -9.85
CA ASP A 148 -11.73 -0.39 -10.82
C ASP A 148 -10.52 0.54 -11.02
N LEU A 149 -9.71 0.24 -12.03
CA LEU A 149 -8.47 0.93 -12.33
C LEU A 149 -8.60 1.71 -13.64
N ASN A 150 -8.01 2.89 -13.68
CA ASN A 150 -8.02 3.72 -14.86
C ASN A 150 -7.02 3.19 -15.91
N GLY A 151 -7.42 3.17 -17.19
CA GLY A 151 -6.57 2.81 -18.32
C GLY A 151 -5.93 1.41 -18.19
N VAL A 152 -4.65 1.29 -18.55
CA VAL A 152 -3.91 0.04 -18.52
C VAL A 152 -2.92 0.04 -17.36
N GLN A 153 -3.18 -0.76 -16.34
CA GLN A 153 -2.34 -0.87 -15.14
C GLN A 153 -2.06 -2.33 -14.80
N LEU A 154 -0.95 -2.56 -14.09
CA LEU A 154 -0.67 -3.87 -13.49
C LEU A 154 -1.62 -4.12 -12.32
N VAL A 155 -2.32 -5.24 -12.37
CA VAL A 155 -3.31 -5.61 -11.37
C VAL A 155 -2.77 -6.76 -10.52
N PRO A 156 -2.60 -6.57 -9.21
CA PRO A 156 -2.22 -7.66 -8.31
C PRO A 156 -3.34 -8.71 -8.26
N ARG A 157 -3.01 -9.98 -8.45
CA ARG A 157 -3.97 -11.09 -8.30
C ARG A 157 -3.94 -11.69 -6.90
N LEU A 158 -2.79 -11.64 -6.26
CA LEU A 158 -2.57 -12.16 -4.92
C LEU A 158 -1.37 -11.45 -4.31
N ILE A 159 -1.47 -11.02 -3.05
CA ILE A 159 -0.37 -10.37 -2.34
C ILE A 159 -0.13 -11.13 -1.02
N PRO A 160 0.84 -12.07 -0.99
CA PRO A 160 1.26 -12.67 0.27
C PRO A 160 2.10 -11.67 1.06
N THR A 161 1.88 -11.62 2.36
CA THR A 161 2.64 -10.80 3.30
C THR A 161 3.04 -11.65 4.48
N VAL A 162 4.33 -11.67 4.82
CA VAL A 162 4.86 -12.32 6.01
C VAL A 162 5.76 -11.34 6.73
N GLY A 163 5.69 -11.30 8.04
CA GLY A 163 6.54 -10.44 8.84
C GLY A 163 6.73 -10.95 10.26
N MET A 164 7.63 -10.29 10.97
CA MET A 164 7.96 -10.57 12.36
C MET A 164 7.98 -9.25 13.14
N GLU A 165 7.47 -9.29 14.34
CA GLU A 165 7.50 -8.19 15.30
C GLU A 165 8.29 -8.62 16.55
N TYR A 166 9.13 -7.73 17.02
CA TYR A 166 9.90 -7.91 18.25
C TYR A 166 9.52 -6.81 19.25
N ALA A 167 9.05 -7.20 20.42
CA ALA A 167 8.76 -6.29 21.53
C ALA A 167 9.92 -6.32 22.54
N PHE A 168 10.47 -5.17 22.89
CA PHE A 168 11.58 -5.03 23.84
C PHE A 168 11.16 -4.22 25.08
#